data_5a65008964ba658aa09fcb41dc92e735
#
_entry.id   5a65008964ba658aa09fcb41dc92e735
#
_cell.length_a   1.000
_cell.length_b   1.000
_cell.length_c   1.000
_cell.angle_alpha   90.00
_cell.angle_beta   90.00
_cell.angle_gamma   90.00
#
_symmetry.space_group_name_H-M   'P 1'
#
loop_
_entity.id
_entity.type
_entity.pdbx_description
1 polymer ?
#
loop_
_entity_poly.entity_id
_entity_poly.type
_entity_poly.pdbx_seq_one_letter_code
_entity_poly.pdbx_strand_id
1 'polypeptide(L)'
;LDHIFASAEQWIFGGQPAVWFCLRFPQMWVSEPFNMGYFFYYPMILLVVVWYFLYRFDLFEKVSFVIVTAFFIYYLIYIFVPVAGPQFYFPAIGEDNVAQGVFPAIGDYFNHNQELLPGPGYEHGFFYNLVESSQQVGERPTAAFPSSHVGMSTILMIMAWRGSRRLFACLLP
;
A
#
# COMPACT_ATOMS: atom_id res chain seq x y z
N LEU A 1 4.36 4.09 -17.32
CA LEU A 1 4.28 5.17 -16.30
C LEU A 1 5.29 4.94 -15.16
N ASP A 2 5.57 3.70 -14.79
CA ASP A 2 6.43 3.31 -13.66
C ASP A 2 7.82 3.98 -13.70
N HIS A 3 8.44 3.96 -14.89
CA HIS A 3 9.75 4.59 -15.13
C HIS A 3 9.74 6.10 -14.89
N ILE A 4 8.62 6.79 -15.13
CA ILE A 4 8.48 8.24 -14.89
C ILE A 4 8.50 8.50 -13.38
N PHE A 5 7.75 7.71 -12.60
CA PHE A 5 7.74 7.84 -11.13
C PHE A 5 9.10 7.52 -10.53
N ALA A 6 9.73 6.41 -10.95
CA ALA A 6 11.06 6.04 -10.49
C ALA A 6 12.13 7.11 -10.85
N SER A 7 12.05 7.66 -12.07
CA SER A 7 12.95 8.75 -12.49
C SER A 7 12.71 10.03 -11.70
N ALA A 8 11.46 10.35 -11.37
CA ALA A 8 11.12 11.50 -10.55
C ALA A 8 11.64 11.35 -9.11
N GLU A 9 11.50 10.16 -8.50
CA GLU A 9 12.11 9.85 -7.20
C GLU A 9 13.63 9.99 -7.23
N GLN A 10 14.27 9.44 -8.28
CA GLN A 10 15.71 9.55 -8.48
C GLN A 10 16.16 11.03 -8.57
N TRP A 11 15.39 11.84 -9.27
CA TRP A 11 15.71 13.27 -9.41
C TRP A 11 15.52 14.06 -8.11
N ILE A 12 14.46 13.75 -7.34
CA ILE A 12 14.14 14.46 -6.09
C ILE A 12 15.09 14.05 -4.96
N PHE A 13 15.34 12.75 -4.80
CA PHE A 13 16.05 12.20 -3.64
C PHE A 13 17.50 11.80 -3.93
N GLY A 14 17.93 11.81 -5.19
CA GLY A 14 19.24 11.32 -5.61
C GLY A 14 19.37 9.79 -5.56
N GLY A 15 18.26 9.06 -5.44
CA GLY A 15 18.18 7.60 -5.36
C GLY A 15 16.77 7.12 -5.09
N GLN A 16 16.63 5.84 -4.71
CA GLN A 16 15.34 5.22 -4.46
C GLN A 16 15.10 5.02 -2.95
N PRO A 17 14.29 5.87 -2.29
CA PRO A 17 14.09 5.82 -0.83
C PRO A 17 13.58 4.48 -0.33
N ALA A 18 12.70 3.81 -1.08
CA ALA A 18 12.17 2.50 -0.72
C ALA A 18 13.27 1.44 -0.63
N VAL A 19 14.20 1.43 -1.60
CA VAL A 19 15.35 0.50 -1.62
C VAL A 19 16.31 0.83 -0.48
N TRP A 20 16.65 2.11 -0.28
CA TRP A 20 17.51 2.52 0.83
C TRP A 20 16.96 2.13 2.18
N PHE A 21 15.65 2.29 2.38
CA PHE A 21 15.00 1.91 3.62
C PHE A 21 15.12 0.41 3.87
N CYS A 22 14.80 -0.43 2.88
CA CYS A 22 14.90 -1.88 2.99
C CYS A 22 16.33 -2.36 3.28
N LEU A 23 17.32 -1.79 2.59
CA LEU A 23 18.73 -2.14 2.79
C LEU A 23 19.28 -1.63 4.14
N ARG A 24 18.81 -0.47 4.61
CA ARG A 24 19.28 0.13 5.88
C ARG A 24 18.65 -0.51 7.11
N PHE A 25 17.42 -0.99 6.97
CA PHE A 25 16.62 -1.53 8.08
C PHE A 25 16.06 -2.93 7.77
N PRO A 26 16.94 -3.92 7.46
CA PRO A 26 16.50 -5.27 7.12
C PRO A 26 16.11 -6.11 8.34
N GLN A 27 16.03 -5.51 9.54
CA GLN A 27 15.81 -6.24 10.78
C GLN A 27 14.34 -6.60 10.97
N MET A 28 14.07 -7.79 11.52
CA MET A 28 12.74 -8.29 11.82
C MET A 28 11.90 -7.30 12.65
N TRP A 29 12.50 -6.70 13.68
CA TRP A 29 11.80 -5.75 14.57
C TRP A 29 11.39 -4.44 13.89
N VAL A 30 11.92 -4.13 12.71
CA VAL A 30 11.46 -3.03 11.85
C VAL A 30 10.43 -3.55 10.85
N SER A 31 10.74 -4.62 10.14
CA SER A 31 9.89 -5.17 9.07
C SER A 31 8.51 -5.62 9.59
N GLU A 32 8.47 -6.36 10.70
CA GLU A 32 7.21 -6.91 11.24
C GLU A 32 6.19 -5.83 11.66
N PRO A 33 6.55 -4.73 12.35
CA PRO A 33 5.61 -3.65 12.61
C PRO A 33 5.05 -2.98 11.35
N PHE A 34 5.87 -2.82 10.29
CA PHE A 34 5.38 -2.28 9.02
C PHE A 34 4.41 -3.24 8.33
N ASN A 35 4.75 -4.54 8.28
CA ASN A 35 3.86 -5.57 7.74
C ASN A 35 2.58 -5.70 8.58
N MET A 36 2.68 -5.59 9.91
CA MET A 36 1.52 -5.54 10.80
C MET A 36 0.61 -4.36 10.43
N GLY A 37 1.16 -3.15 10.29
CA GLY A 37 0.39 -1.96 9.91
C GLY A 37 -0.29 -2.12 8.54
N TYR A 38 0.39 -2.72 7.58
CA TYR A 38 -0.15 -3.02 6.27
C TYR A 38 -1.32 -4.03 6.34
N PHE A 39 -1.13 -5.13 7.07
CA PHE A 39 -2.16 -6.15 7.26
C PHE A 39 -3.38 -5.61 8.00
N PHE A 40 -3.18 -4.78 9.05
CA PHE A 40 -4.26 -4.21 9.86
C PHE A 40 -5.17 -3.24 9.10
N TYR A 41 -4.81 -2.84 7.91
CA TYR A 41 -5.67 -2.06 7.01
C TYR A 41 -7.06 -2.71 6.84
N TYR A 42 -7.14 -4.02 6.58
CA TYR A 42 -8.40 -4.73 6.41
C TYR A 42 -9.23 -4.81 7.70
N PRO A 43 -8.68 -5.28 8.83
CA PRO A 43 -9.36 -5.21 10.13
C PRO A 43 -9.83 -3.80 10.51
N MET A 44 -9.08 -2.77 10.18
CA MET A 44 -9.43 -1.39 10.48
C MET A 44 -10.70 -0.94 9.74
N ILE A 45 -10.85 -1.30 8.46
CA ILE A 45 -12.08 -1.03 7.70
C ILE A 45 -13.27 -1.68 8.41
N LEU A 46 -13.16 -2.97 8.71
CA LEU A 46 -14.22 -3.72 9.37
C LEU A 46 -14.57 -3.12 10.72
N LEU A 47 -13.58 -2.79 11.53
CA LEU A 47 -13.78 -2.24 12.88
C LEU A 47 -14.49 -0.90 12.84
N VAL A 48 -14.10 0.02 11.96
CA VAL A 48 -14.75 1.33 11.81
C VAL A 48 -16.20 1.16 11.35
N VAL A 49 -16.45 0.33 10.33
CA VAL A 49 -17.80 0.09 9.80
C VAL A 49 -18.71 -0.52 10.86
N VAL A 50 -18.25 -1.57 11.55
CA VAL A 50 -19.01 -2.26 12.61
C VAL A 50 -19.26 -1.30 13.78
N TRP A 51 -18.25 -0.49 14.15
CA TRP A 51 -18.43 0.48 15.23
C TRP A 51 -19.54 1.50 14.92
N TYR A 52 -19.57 2.07 13.71
CA TYR A 52 -20.63 2.97 13.30
C TYR A 52 -21.99 2.27 13.24
N PHE A 53 -22.05 1.06 12.74
CA PHE A 53 -23.25 0.25 12.72
C PHE A 53 -23.86 0.04 14.12
N LEU A 54 -23.01 -0.25 15.12
CA LEU A 54 -23.48 -0.56 16.47
C LEU A 54 -23.73 0.68 17.33
N TYR A 55 -22.96 1.75 17.19
CA TYR A 55 -22.97 2.88 18.12
C TYR A 55 -23.47 4.19 17.50
N ARG A 56 -23.43 4.32 16.19
CA ARG A 56 -23.84 5.53 15.48
C ARG A 56 -24.55 5.18 14.16
N PHE A 57 -25.60 4.39 14.29
CA PHE A 57 -26.39 3.95 13.13
C PHE A 57 -26.95 5.13 12.32
N ASP A 58 -27.21 6.24 12.96
CA ASP A 58 -27.61 7.52 12.35
C ASP A 58 -26.61 8.05 11.30
N LEU A 59 -25.34 7.70 11.43
CA LEU A 59 -24.27 8.10 10.51
C LEU A 59 -23.74 6.93 9.64
N PHE A 60 -24.21 5.71 9.91
CA PHE A 60 -23.68 4.51 9.25
C PHE A 60 -23.76 4.57 7.73
N GLU A 61 -24.88 5.00 7.17
CA GLU A 61 -25.06 5.13 5.72
C GLU A 61 -24.08 6.13 5.11
N LYS A 62 -23.86 7.27 5.78
CA LYS A 62 -22.92 8.30 5.31
C LYS A 62 -21.48 7.80 5.32
N VAL A 63 -21.10 7.11 6.39
CA VAL A 63 -19.73 6.55 6.54
C VAL A 63 -19.50 5.46 5.50
N SER A 64 -20.45 4.54 5.34
CA SER A 64 -20.38 3.50 4.32
C SER A 64 -20.31 4.08 2.91
N PHE A 65 -21.10 5.09 2.62
CA PHE A 65 -21.07 5.78 1.32
C PHE A 65 -19.70 6.41 1.05
N VAL A 66 -19.10 7.09 2.03
CA VAL A 66 -17.76 7.70 1.85
C VAL A 66 -16.70 6.64 1.61
N ILE A 67 -16.71 5.53 2.37
CA ILE A 67 -15.76 4.43 2.19
C ILE A 67 -15.89 3.84 0.79
N VAL A 68 -17.10 3.46 0.38
CA VAL A 68 -17.35 2.85 -0.93
C VAL A 68 -16.98 3.81 -2.06
N THR A 69 -17.38 5.08 -1.95
CA THR A 69 -17.04 6.11 -2.96
C THR A 69 -15.55 6.31 -3.08
N ALA A 70 -14.81 6.34 -1.97
CA ALA A 70 -13.36 6.46 -1.98
C ALA A 70 -12.71 5.28 -2.72
N PHE A 71 -13.15 4.04 -2.47
CA PHE A 71 -12.67 2.88 -3.22
C PHE A 71 -12.92 3.01 -4.72
N PHE A 72 -14.12 3.41 -5.13
CA PHE A 72 -14.43 3.62 -6.56
C PHE A 72 -13.55 4.69 -7.19
N ILE A 73 -13.25 5.78 -6.46
CA ILE A 73 -12.34 6.82 -6.95
C ILE A 73 -10.93 6.25 -7.16
N TYR A 74 -10.42 5.44 -6.21
CA TYR A 74 -9.12 4.76 -6.38
C TYR A 74 -9.12 3.84 -7.60
N TYR A 75 -10.15 3.03 -7.79
CA TYR A 75 -10.24 2.14 -8.96
C TYR A 75 -10.28 2.92 -10.27
N LEU A 76 -11.01 4.03 -10.33
CA LEU A 76 -10.99 4.89 -11.51
C LEU A 76 -9.58 5.43 -11.78
N ILE A 77 -8.88 5.89 -10.75
CA ILE A 77 -7.51 6.37 -10.94
C ILE A 77 -6.60 5.24 -11.44
N TYR A 78 -6.69 4.03 -10.89
CA TYR A 78 -5.87 2.90 -11.34
C TYR A 78 -6.13 2.48 -12.78
N ILE A 79 -7.35 2.65 -13.27
CA ILE A 79 -7.67 2.40 -14.69
C ILE A 79 -6.99 3.43 -15.61
N PHE A 80 -6.99 4.71 -15.21
CA PHE A 80 -6.42 5.77 -16.03
C PHE A 80 -4.92 5.99 -15.82
N VAL A 81 -4.40 5.64 -14.64
CA VAL A 81 -3.00 5.81 -14.22
C VAL A 81 -2.47 4.49 -13.65
N PRO A 82 -2.33 3.46 -14.50
CA PRO A 82 -1.81 2.16 -14.06
C PRO A 82 -0.30 2.27 -13.80
N VAL A 83 0.08 2.35 -12.53
CA VAL A 83 1.48 2.43 -12.08
C VAL A 83 1.79 1.23 -11.21
N ALA A 84 2.88 0.53 -11.55
CA ALA A 84 3.39 -0.56 -10.73
C ALA A 84 4.17 -0.04 -9.52
N GLY A 85 3.99 -0.70 -8.39
CA GLY A 85 4.73 -0.38 -7.18
C GLY A 85 6.21 -0.73 -7.29
N PRO A 86 7.08 -0.07 -6.52
CA PRO A 86 8.51 -0.38 -6.46
C PRO A 86 8.79 -1.87 -6.21
N GLN A 87 7.97 -2.51 -5.40
CA GLN A 87 8.03 -3.95 -5.07
C GLN A 87 7.85 -4.87 -6.29
N PHE A 88 7.23 -4.38 -7.37
CA PHE A 88 7.07 -5.13 -8.61
C PHE A 88 8.03 -4.61 -9.68
N TYR A 89 8.13 -3.27 -9.80
CA TYR A 89 8.89 -2.65 -10.88
C TYR A 89 10.39 -2.86 -10.74
N PHE A 90 10.96 -2.68 -9.53
CA PHE A 90 12.40 -2.79 -9.35
C PHE A 90 12.92 -4.23 -9.56
N PRO A 91 12.29 -5.27 -9.02
CA PRO A 91 12.67 -6.63 -9.37
C PRO A 91 12.53 -6.96 -10.86
N ALA A 92 11.50 -6.40 -11.53
CA ALA A 92 11.29 -6.64 -12.96
C ALA A 92 12.36 -6.03 -13.86
N ILE A 93 12.95 -4.88 -13.48
CA ILE A 93 14.03 -4.25 -14.24
C ILE A 93 15.44 -4.72 -13.81
N GLY A 94 15.53 -5.36 -12.65
CA GLY A 94 16.78 -5.84 -12.07
C GLY A 94 17.53 -4.81 -11.21
N GLU A 95 18.22 -5.30 -10.20
CA GLU A 95 18.93 -4.48 -9.21
C GLU A 95 20.02 -3.60 -9.83
N ASP A 96 20.71 -4.09 -10.86
CA ASP A 96 21.76 -3.34 -11.56
C ASP A 96 21.22 -2.04 -12.18
N ASN A 97 20.06 -2.10 -12.81
CA ASN A 97 19.43 -0.92 -13.40
C ASN A 97 19.00 0.09 -12.32
N VAL A 98 18.45 -0.40 -11.21
CA VAL A 98 18.07 0.44 -10.08
C VAL A 98 19.30 1.13 -9.47
N ALA A 99 20.39 0.39 -9.28
CA ALA A 99 21.65 0.92 -8.73
C ALA A 99 22.29 1.98 -9.64
N GLN A 100 22.14 1.85 -10.96
CA GLN A 100 22.63 2.81 -11.95
C GLN A 100 21.67 3.98 -12.18
N GLY A 101 20.47 3.98 -11.59
CA GLY A 101 19.43 4.99 -11.82
C GLY A 101 18.83 4.92 -13.22
N VAL A 102 18.84 3.75 -13.84
CA VAL A 102 18.29 3.49 -15.18
C VAL A 102 16.92 2.84 -15.05
N PHE A 103 15.88 3.51 -15.51
CA PHE A 103 14.50 3.06 -15.37
C PHE A 103 13.87 2.83 -16.75
N PRO A 104 14.03 1.64 -17.35
CA PRO A 104 13.44 1.33 -18.65
C PRO A 104 11.92 1.22 -18.59
N ALA A 105 11.24 1.64 -19.65
CA ALA A 105 9.82 1.36 -19.82
C ALA A 105 9.62 -0.13 -20.16
N ILE A 106 8.87 -0.84 -19.33
CA ILE A 106 8.65 -2.29 -19.50
C ILE A 106 7.32 -2.62 -20.18
N GLY A 107 6.63 -1.59 -20.73
CA GLY A 107 5.42 -1.75 -21.55
C GLY A 107 4.30 -2.48 -20.80
N ASP A 108 3.87 -3.58 -21.38
CA ASP A 108 2.78 -4.44 -20.90
C ASP A 108 3.26 -5.66 -20.08
N TYR A 109 4.49 -5.62 -19.59
CA TYR A 109 5.11 -6.72 -18.82
C TYR A 109 4.18 -7.27 -17.72
N PHE A 110 3.55 -6.39 -16.93
CA PHE A 110 2.66 -6.78 -15.83
C PHE A 110 1.28 -7.30 -16.28
N ASN A 111 0.94 -7.21 -17.55
CA ASN A 111 -0.26 -7.89 -18.06
C ASN A 111 -0.05 -9.41 -18.14
N HIS A 112 1.21 -9.83 -18.30
CA HIS A 112 1.60 -11.23 -18.46
C HIS A 112 2.33 -11.79 -17.23
N ASN A 113 3.01 -10.93 -16.47
CA ASN A 113 3.82 -11.31 -15.31
C ASN A 113 3.26 -10.63 -14.06
N GLN A 114 2.43 -11.35 -13.31
CA GLN A 114 1.78 -10.84 -12.10
C GLN A 114 2.37 -11.41 -10.81
N GLU A 115 3.44 -12.19 -10.93
CA GLU A 115 4.11 -12.80 -9.79
C GLU A 115 4.85 -11.74 -8.97
N LEU A 116 4.77 -11.89 -7.65
CA LEU A 116 5.61 -11.14 -6.73
C LEU A 116 7.03 -11.68 -6.83
N LEU A 117 7.95 -10.81 -7.19
CA LEU A 117 9.36 -11.14 -7.15
C LEU A 117 9.93 -10.72 -5.79
N PRO A 118 10.87 -11.51 -5.21
CA PRO A 118 11.48 -11.13 -3.95
C PRO A 118 12.21 -9.80 -4.09
N GLY A 119 11.95 -8.89 -3.18
CA GLY A 119 12.63 -7.61 -3.08
C GLY A 119 13.65 -7.61 -1.93
N PRO A 120 14.50 -6.59 -1.83
CA PRO A 120 15.44 -6.48 -0.72
C PRO A 120 14.71 -6.26 0.59
N GLY A 121 15.13 -6.94 1.67
CA GLY A 121 14.60 -6.76 3.02
C GLY A 121 14.46 -8.06 3.79
N TYR A 122 13.69 -8.02 4.88
CA TYR A 122 13.42 -9.19 5.71
C TYR A 122 12.24 -9.99 5.14
N GLU A 123 12.51 -11.20 4.70
CA GLU A 123 11.55 -12.07 3.98
C GLU A 123 10.83 -13.08 4.90
N HIS A 124 11.11 -13.05 6.21
CA HIS A 124 10.51 -14.00 7.15
C HIS A 124 9.81 -13.26 8.27
N GLY A 125 8.69 -13.79 8.75
CA GLY A 125 7.95 -13.22 9.84
C GLY A 125 6.47 -13.57 9.77
N PHE A 126 5.76 -13.43 10.88
CA PHE A 126 4.34 -13.76 10.95
C PHE A 126 3.50 -12.79 10.10
N PHE A 127 3.69 -11.49 10.30
CA PHE A 127 2.94 -10.49 9.53
C PHE A 127 3.42 -10.38 8.09
N TYR A 128 4.71 -10.59 7.83
CA TYR A 128 5.21 -10.71 6.46
C TYR A 128 4.45 -11.79 5.68
N ASN A 129 4.34 -13.00 6.23
CA ASN A 129 3.63 -14.11 5.57
C ASN A 129 2.14 -13.81 5.38
N LEU A 130 1.48 -13.10 6.32
CA LEU A 130 0.09 -12.68 6.18
C LEU A 130 -0.08 -11.65 5.05
N VAL A 131 0.82 -10.68 4.97
CA VAL A 131 0.82 -9.68 3.89
C VAL A 131 1.05 -10.34 2.55
N GLU A 132 2.08 -11.18 2.42
CA GLU A 132 2.36 -11.91 1.19
C GLU A 132 1.16 -12.74 0.72
N SER A 133 0.54 -13.50 1.63
CA SER A 133 -0.66 -14.28 1.31
C SER A 133 -1.83 -13.38 0.86
N SER A 134 -2.01 -12.20 1.46
CA SER A 134 -3.07 -11.28 1.08
C SER A 134 -2.80 -10.62 -0.27
N GLN A 135 -1.55 -10.30 -0.56
CA GLN A 135 -1.13 -9.70 -1.82
C GLN A 135 -1.29 -10.68 -3.00
N GLN A 136 -0.91 -11.93 -2.82
CA GLN A 136 -1.09 -12.98 -3.84
C GLN A 136 -2.55 -13.16 -4.25
N VAL A 137 -3.49 -12.95 -3.33
CA VAL A 137 -4.93 -13.13 -3.60
C VAL A 137 -5.59 -11.86 -4.16
N GLY A 138 -5.16 -10.68 -3.73
CA GLY A 138 -5.92 -9.43 -3.92
C GLY A 138 -5.20 -8.28 -4.60
N GLU A 139 -3.88 -8.26 -4.67
CA GLU A 139 -3.16 -7.14 -5.25
C GLU A 139 -2.84 -7.33 -6.74
N ARG A 140 -2.97 -6.22 -7.46
CA ARG A 140 -2.50 -6.11 -8.85
C ARG A 140 -1.25 -5.23 -8.88
N PRO A 141 -0.22 -5.60 -9.65
CA PRO A 141 1.01 -4.82 -9.75
C PRO A 141 0.78 -3.35 -10.09
N THR A 142 -0.20 -3.07 -10.95
CA THR A 142 -0.49 -1.75 -11.52
C THR A 142 -1.45 -0.88 -10.70
N ALA A 143 -1.65 -1.17 -9.41
CA ALA A 143 -2.53 -0.42 -8.51
C ALA A 143 -1.77 0.30 -7.39
N ALA A 144 -0.56 0.82 -7.68
CA ALA A 144 0.30 1.38 -6.65
C ALA A 144 0.11 2.87 -6.37
N PHE A 145 -0.31 3.66 -7.36
CA PHE A 145 -0.43 5.11 -7.22
C PHE A 145 -1.83 5.63 -7.60
N PRO A 146 -2.43 6.50 -6.77
CA PRO A 146 -2.04 6.82 -5.37
C PRO A 146 -2.29 5.64 -4.43
N SER A 147 -1.53 5.52 -3.34
CA SER A 147 -1.69 4.42 -2.40
C SER A 147 -3.07 4.42 -1.73
N SER A 148 -3.91 3.41 -2.07
CA SER A 148 -5.20 3.21 -1.42
C SER A 148 -5.08 2.86 0.05
N HIS A 149 -4.04 2.14 0.45
CA HIS A 149 -3.77 1.82 1.85
C HIS A 149 -3.59 3.08 2.69
N VAL A 150 -2.74 4.00 2.25
CA VAL A 150 -2.51 5.28 2.96
C VAL A 150 -3.75 6.16 2.94
N GLY A 151 -4.38 6.33 1.79
CA GLY A 151 -5.52 7.22 1.66
C GLY A 151 -6.76 6.72 2.40
N MET A 152 -7.09 5.43 2.28
CA MET A 152 -8.24 4.85 2.99
C MET A 152 -7.98 4.80 4.50
N SER A 153 -6.76 4.44 4.94
CA SER A 153 -6.41 4.51 6.37
C SER A 153 -6.59 5.93 6.93
N THR A 154 -6.19 6.94 6.17
CA THR A 154 -6.40 8.35 6.55
C THR A 154 -7.89 8.68 6.69
N ILE A 155 -8.72 8.27 5.74
CA ILE A 155 -10.18 8.47 5.79
C ILE A 155 -10.76 7.77 7.02
N LEU A 156 -10.40 6.52 7.27
CA LEU A 156 -10.85 5.74 8.42
C LEU A 156 -10.43 6.37 9.75
N MET A 157 -9.20 6.87 9.85
CA MET A 157 -8.71 7.58 11.02
C MET A 157 -9.48 8.88 11.28
N ILE A 158 -9.79 9.64 10.23
CA ILE A 158 -10.65 10.85 10.34
C ILE A 158 -12.05 10.47 10.83
N MET A 159 -12.62 9.40 10.29
CA MET A 159 -13.93 8.90 10.74
C MET A 159 -13.89 8.43 12.19
N ALA A 160 -12.88 7.64 12.56
CA ALA A 160 -12.71 7.20 13.94
C ALA A 160 -12.60 8.38 14.91
N TRP A 161 -11.82 9.40 14.55
CA TRP A 161 -11.68 10.62 15.33
C TRP A 161 -13.01 11.38 15.52
N ARG A 162 -13.81 11.48 14.45
CA ARG A 162 -15.13 12.12 14.48
C ARG A 162 -16.17 11.29 15.23
N GLY A 163 -16.07 9.97 15.17
CA GLY A 163 -16.98 9.05 15.84
C GLY A 163 -16.68 8.94 17.35
N SER A 164 -15.46 8.63 17.71
CA SER A 164 -15.04 8.43 19.09
C SER A 164 -13.52 8.57 19.25
N ARG A 165 -13.10 9.37 20.24
CA ARG A 165 -11.69 9.47 20.64
C ARG A 165 -11.09 8.13 21.06
N ARG A 166 -11.91 7.25 21.68
CA ARG A 166 -11.47 5.90 22.09
C ARG A 166 -11.24 5.01 20.87
N LEU A 167 -12.16 5.03 19.89
CA LEU A 167 -11.98 4.30 18.64
C LEU A 167 -10.72 4.76 17.93
N PHE A 168 -10.53 6.07 17.80
CA PHE A 168 -9.31 6.63 17.19
C PHE A 168 -8.05 6.16 17.91
N ALA A 169 -8.02 6.21 19.25
CA ALA A 169 -6.87 5.79 20.03
C ALA A 169 -6.56 4.28 19.88
N CYS A 170 -7.59 3.44 19.71
CA CYS A 170 -7.41 2.00 19.44
C CYS A 170 -6.85 1.70 18.05
N LEU A 171 -6.96 2.63 17.11
CA LEU A 171 -6.46 2.48 15.74
C LEU A 171 -5.08 3.10 15.52
N LEU A 172 -4.57 3.85 16.51
CA LEU A 172 -3.19 4.32 16.48
C LEU A 172 -2.25 3.14 16.72
N PRO A 173 -1.21 2.97 15.88
CA PRO A 173 -0.21 1.93 16.05
C PRO A 173 0.65 2.13 17.29
#